data_b47db10d5b74e3d9f06132f5ebea1dfa
#
_entry.id   b47db10d5b74e3d9f06132f5ebea1dfa
#
_cell.length_a   1.000
_cell.length_b   1.000
_cell.length_c   1.000
_cell.angle_alpha   90.00
_cell.angle_beta   90.00
_cell.angle_gamma   90.00
#
_symmetry.space_group_name_H-M   'P 1'
#
loop_
_entity.id
_entity.type
_entity.pdbx_description
1 polymer ?
#
loop_
_entity_poly.entity_id
_entity_poly.type
_entity_poly.pdbx_seq_one_letter_code
_entity_poly.pdbx_strand_id
1 'polypeptide(L)'
;MSVNDAIAALPAYKSLTSFIKADDKKALDDTVSEFRDLAKKSESQIEDFLWDTYNAIFAVAKQTSPENQTPLIDFLQRLRETTVTASDGQPLKLNSQVVWKDLPTFGWVARDLWNFDAFDTSASAEEKASWTNLSAFAAQLTARADLTNPQDPFDFSLYGLWALRSAFEEEQAADAAEGQTTATRLAYQWTVHAKDALYKLSTKNRDFEGKSGKPGSKFADREWKGLSEERWQSWTDGFAAVSQSSSDKEVSALAKEAAEKMKSK
;
A
#
# COMPACT_ATOMS: atom_id res chain seq x y z
N MET A 1 2.13 -7.42 15.84
CA MET A 1 1.70 -6.24 16.64
C MET A 1 0.21 -6.39 16.95
N SER A 2 -0.16 -6.50 18.21
CA SER A 2 -1.57 -6.47 18.57
C SER A 2 -2.17 -5.13 18.12
N VAL A 3 -3.40 -5.17 17.57
CA VAL A 3 -4.13 -3.92 17.27
C VAL A 3 -4.27 -3.15 18.57
N ASN A 4 -4.01 -1.84 18.51
CA ASN A 4 -4.29 -0.96 19.63
C ASN A 4 -5.75 -1.15 20.08
N ASP A 5 -5.98 -1.31 21.38
CA ASP A 5 -7.31 -1.57 21.95
C ASP A 5 -8.35 -0.51 21.53
N ALA A 6 -7.92 0.74 21.31
CA ALA A 6 -8.77 1.80 20.82
C ALA A 6 -9.28 1.51 19.40
N ILE A 7 -8.42 1.05 18.49
CA ILE A 7 -8.82 0.67 17.12
C ILE A 7 -9.69 -0.58 17.15
N ALA A 8 -9.34 -1.58 17.96
CA ALA A 8 -10.11 -2.82 18.09
C ALA A 8 -11.53 -2.59 18.63
N ALA A 9 -11.74 -1.51 19.39
CA ALA A 9 -13.06 -1.11 19.90
C ALA A 9 -13.95 -0.46 18.84
N LEU A 10 -13.38 0.09 17.75
CA LEU A 10 -14.12 0.81 16.72
C LEU A 10 -15.16 -0.09 16.03
N PRO A 11 -16.39 0.40 15.79
CA PRO A 11 -17.40 -0.31 15.02
C PRO A 11 -16.88 -0.71 13.63
N ALA A 12 -16.18 0.19 12.94
CA ALA A 12 -15.59 -0.07 11.63
C ALA A 12 -14.62 -1.26 11.64
N TYR A 13 -13.75 -1.37 12.65
CA TYR A 13 -12.82 -2.48 12.77
C TYR A 13 -13.54 -3.83 12.97
N LYS A 14 -14.56 -3.84 13.83
CA LYS A 14 -15.35 -5.05 14.11
C LYS A 14 -16.13 -5.51 12.87
N SER A 15 -16.76 -4.58 12.18
CA SER A 15 -17.51 -4.83 10.94
C SER A 15 -16.59 -5.41 9.85
N LEU A 16 -15.44 -4.76 9.57
CA LEU A 16 -14.49 -5.22 8.58
C LEU A 16 -13.89 -6.58 8.92
N THR A 17 -13.55 -6.82 10.19
CA THR A 17 -13.01 -8.12 10.62
C THR A 17 -14.04 -9.24 10.43
N SER A 18 -15.32 -8.96 10.67
CA SER A 18 -16.41 -9.91 10.44
C SER A 18 -16.64 -10.15 8.95
N PHE A 19 -16.60 -9.09 8.14
CA PHE A 19 -16.75 -9.13 6.69
C PHE A 19 -15.66 -9.99 6.03
N ILE A 20 -14.39 -9.76 6.36
CA ILE A 20 -13.26 -10.54 5.80
C ILE A 20 -13.41 -12.04 6.09
N LYS A 21 -13.96 -12.40 7.25
CA LYS A 21 -14.19 -13.81 7.63
C LYS A 21 -15.38 -14.46 6.93
N ALA A 22 -16.36 -13.66 6.51
CA ALA A 22 -17.58 -14.18 5.91
C ALA A 22 -17.39 -14.62 4.44
N ASP A 23 -16.46 -13.98 3.72
CA ASP A 23 -16.13 -14.23 2.29
C ASP A 23 -17.38 -14.41 1.41
N ASP A 24 -18.38 -13.53 1.57
CA ASP A 24 -19.67 -13.60 0.90
C ASP A 24 -19.97 -12.25 0.21
N LYS A 25 -20.40 -12.32 -1.06
CA LYS A 25 -20.80 -11.15 -1.86
C LYS A 25 -21.93 -10.33 -1.23
N LYS A 26 -22.87 -10.99 -0.54
CA LYS A 26 -23.93 -10.31 0.19
C LYS A 26 -23.37 -9.51 1.36
N ALA A 27 -22.39 -10.06 2.06
CA ALA A 27 -21.71 -9.38 3.15
C ALA A 27 -21.00 -8.10 2.66
N LEU A 28 -20.50 -8.07 1.42
CA LEU A 28 -19.91 -6.88 0.82
C LEU A 28 -20.93 -5.72 0.71
N ASP A 29 -22.09 -5.96 0.10
CA ASP A 29 -23.09 -4.91 -0.09
C ASP A 29 -23.69 -4.44 1.26
N ASP A 30 -23.90 -5.34 2.21
CA ASP A 30 -24.36 -5.02 3.56
C ASP A 30 -23.33 -4.16 4.31
N THR A 31 -22.03 -4.50 4.23
CA THR A 31 -20.93 -3.74 4.87
C THR A 31 -20.78 -2.36 4.22
N VAL A 32 -20.84 -2.26 2.91
CA VAL A 32 -20.80 -0.97 2.19
C VAL A 32 -21.97 -0.07 2.61
N SER A 33 -23.17 -0.64 2.73
CA SER A 33 -24.36 0.10 3.20
C SER A 33 -24.20 0.56 4.65
N GLU A 34 -23.65 -0.27 5.53
CA GLU A 34 -23.33 0.09 6.92
C GLU A 34 -22.38 1.30 6.99
N PHE A 35 -21.29 1.29 6.21
CA PHE A 35 -20.31 2.39 6.22
C PHE A 35 -20.88 3.68 5.65
N ARG A 36 -21.73 3.58 4.63
CA ARG A 36 -22.49 4.75 4.13
C ARG A 36 -23.38 5.35 5.22
N ASP A 37 -24.11 4.52 5.96
CA ASP A 37 -25.02 4.96 7.01
C ASP A 37 -24.27 5.49 8.24
N LEU A 38 -23.12 4.90 8.59
CA LEU A 38 -22.24 5.41 9.64
C LEU A 38 -21.68 6.79 9.28
N ALA A 39 -21.23 7.00 8.05
CA ALA A 39 -20.77 8.31 7.59
C ALA A 39 -21.88 9.37 7.66
N LYS A 40 -23.12 9.01 7.27
CA LYS A 40 -24.27 9.91 7.38
C LYS A 40 -24.56 10.28 8.83
N LYS A 41 -24.51 9.33 9.76
CA LYS A 41 -24.73 9.58 11.20
C LYS A 41 -23.63 10.45 11.81
N SER A 42 -22.43 10.39 11.25
CA SER A 42 -21.25 11.12 11.72
C SER A 42 -21.01 12.45 10.99
N GLU A 43 -21.99 12.96 10.25
CA GLU A 43 -21.88 14.18 9.42
C GLU A 43 -21.23 15.36 10.16
N SER A 44 -21.60 15.60 11.43
CA SER A 44 -21.06 16.70 12.25
C SER A 44 -19.62 16.47 12.75
N GLN A 45 -19.09 15.24 12.67
CA GLN A 45 -17.76 14.81 13.10
C GLN A 45 -17.12 13.95 12.01
N ILE A 46 -17.37 14.29 10.74
CA ILE A 46 -16.99 13.45 9.61
C ILE A 46 -15.46 13.25 9.51
N GLU A 47 -14.67 14.25 9.86
CA GLU A 47 -13.21 14.15 9.82
C GLU A 47 -12.69 13.09 10.79
N ASP A 48 -13.11 13.12 12.04
CA ASP A 48 -12.73 12.14 13.06
C ASP A 48 -13.22 10.74 12.69
N PHE A 49 -14.46 10.65 12.21
CA PHE A 49 -15.04 9.38 11.74
C PHE A 49 -14.24 8.76 10.60
N LEU A 50 -13.83 9.56 9.60
CA LEU A 50 -13.03 9.07 8.47
C LEU A 50 -11.63 8.65 8.93
N TRP A 51 -11.00 9.44 9.80
CA TRP A 51 -9.71 9.12 10.38
C TRP A 51 -9.72 7.77 11.10
N ASP A 52 -10.68 7.56 11.99
CA ASP A 52 -10.86 6.31 12.73
C ASP A 52 -11.16 5.13 11.79
N THR A 53 -12.03 5.36 10.79
CA THR A 53 -12.39 4.35 9.80
C THR A 53 -11.18 3.89 8.99
N TYR A 54 -10.35 4.83 8.52
CA TYR A 54 -9.15 4.48 7.75
C TYR A 54 -8.09 3.80 8.59
N ASN A 55 -7.92 4.20 9.85
CA ASN A 55 -7.07 3.47 10.79
C ASN A 55 -7.55 2.02 10.98
N ALA A 56 -8.87 1.81 11.08
CA ALA A 56 -9.44 0.46 11.17
C ALA A 56 -9.18 -0.37 9.89
N ILE A 57 -9.35 0.22 8.70
CA ILE A 57 -9.07 -0.43 7.41
C ILE A 57 -7.61 -0.87 7.34
N PHE A 58 -6.67 0.03 7.62
CA PHE A 58 -5.24 -0.30 7.60
C PHE A 58 -4.85 -1.30 8.69
N ALA A 59 -5.50 -1.27 9.85
CA ALA A 59 -5.27 -2.26 10.91
C ALA A 59 -5.71 -3.67 10.47
N VAL A 60 -6.85 -3.79 9.79
CA VAL A 60 -7.31 -5.06 9.20
C VAL A 60 -6.36 -5.50 8.09
N ALA A 61 -5.92 -4.60 7.21
CA ALA A 61 -4.97 -4.91 6.16
C ALA A 61 -3.64 -5.45 6.70
N LYS A 62 -3.10 -4.84 7.78
CA LYS A 62 -1.86 -5.29 8.44
C LYS A 62 -1.96 -6.71 9.02
N GLN A 63 -3.15 -7.16 9.38
CA GLN A 63 -3.38 -8.49 9.96
C GLN A 63 -3.84 -9.54 8.93
N THR A 64 -4.15 -9.11 7.71
CA THR A 64 -4.63 -9.98 6.64
C THR A 64 -3.48 -10.28 5.70
N SER A 65 -3.18 -11.57 5.49
CA SER A 65 -2.12 -11.97 4.56
C SER A 65 -2.44 -11.53 3.12
N PRO A 66 -1.42 -11.27 2.28
CA PRO A 66 -1.59 -10.65 0.97
C PRO A 66 -2.63 -11.34 0.07
N GLU A 67 -2.65 -12.67 0.07
CA GLU A 67 -3.57 -13.50 -0.73
C GLU A 67 -5.04 -13.39 -0.26
N ASN A 68 -5.28 -12.93 0.97
CA ASN A 68 -6.61 -12.80 1.56
C ASN A 68 -7.12 -11.35 1.61
N GLN A 69 -6.40 -10.39 1.02
CA GLN A 69 -6.77 -8.96 1.07
C GLN A 69 -7.79 -8.54 -0.01
N THR A 70 -8.01 -9.36 -1.02
CA THR A 70 -8.94 -9.03 -2.13
C THR A 70 -10.32 -8.56 -1.65
N PRO A 71 -10.98 -9.19 -0.66
CA PRO A 71 -12.27 -8.69 -0.17
C PRO A 71 -12.20 -7.26 0.36
N LEU A 72 -11.11 -6.88 1.06
CA LEU A 72 -10.94 -5.52 1.58
C LEU A 72 -10.70 -4.50 0.46
N ILE A 73 -9.99 -4.89 -0.59
CA ILE A 73 -9.79 -4.07 -1.79
C ILE A 73 -11.13 -3.84 -2.51
N ASP A 74 -11.91 -4.91 -2.71
CA ASP A 74 -13.21 -4.85 -3.38
C ASP A 74 -14.21 -4.01 -2.56
N PHE A 75 -14.16 -4.11 -1.23
CA PHE A 75 -14.94 -3.25 -0.33
C PHE A 75 -14.62 -1.77 -0.54
N LEU A 76 -13.34 -1.38 -0.55
CA LEU A 76 -12.95 0.01 -0.77
C LEU A 76 -13.35 0.50 -2.17
N GLN A 77 -13.19 -0.33 -3.19
CA GLN A 77 -13.58 -0.01 -4.55
C GLN A 77 -15.10 0.20 -4.64
N ARG A 78 -15.88 -0.69 -4.04
CA ARG A 78 -17.35 -0.59 -4.01
C ARG A 78 -17.82 0.59 -3.18
N LEU A 79 -17.14 0.89 -2.05
CA LEU A 79 -17.46 2.04 -1.21
C LEU A 79 -17.27 3.36 -1.97
N ARG A 80 -16.21 3.47 -2.81
CA ARG A 80 -15.99 4.65 -3.67
C ARG A 80 -17.09 4.91 -4.71
N GLU A 81 -17.88 3.92 -5.05
CA GLU A 81 -19.01 4.05 -5.96
C GLU A 81 -20.28 4.60 -5.26
N THR A 82 -20.24 4.69 -3.92
CA THR A 82 -21.41 5.16 -3.14
C THR A 82 -21.40 6.66 -2.93
N THR A 83 -22.58 7.21 -2.67
CA THR A 83 -22.77 8.61 -2.31
C THR A 83 -23.46 8.70 -0.95
N VAL A 84 -22.93 9.53 -0.07
CA VAL A 84 -23.58 9.94 1.18
C VAL A 84 -24.20 11.32 0.96
N THR A 85 -25.50 11.45 1.18
CA THR A 85 -26.19 12.74 1.07
C THR A 85 -26.18 13.44 2.43
N ALA A 86 -25.62 14.64 2.49
CA ALA A 86 -25.59 15.50 3.67
C ALA A 86 -27.00 16.02 4.03
N SER A 87 -27.13 16.67 5.19
CA SER A 87 -28.39 17.23 5.68
C SER A 87 -28.98 18.34 4.78
N ASP A 88 -28.12 19.01 3.99
CA ASP A 88 -28.48 20.02 3.00
C ASP A 88 -28.91 19.44 1.64
N GLY A 89 -28.96 18.12 1.50
CA GLY A 89 -29.30 17.42 0.26
C GLY A 89 -28.17 17.28 -0.76
N GLN A 90 -26.98 17.81 -0.48
CA GLN A 90 -25.81 17.68 -1.36
C GLN A 90 -24.96 16.47 -1.00
N PRO A 91 -24.04 16.02 -1.88
CA PRO A 91 -23.06 15.02 -1.50
C PRO A 91 -22.21 15.48 -0.29
N LEU A 92 -22.10 14.61 0.73
CA LEU A 92 -21.30 14.88 1.91
C LEU A 92 -19.83 15.04 1.53
N LYS A 93 -19.19 16.12 2.01
CA LYS A 93 -17.80 16.47 1.68
C LYS A 93 -16.99 16.80 2.93
N LEU A 94 -15.69 16.51 2.85
CA LEU A 94 -14.67 17.04 3.73
C LEU A 94 -13.61 17.77 2.88
N ASN A 95 -13.31 19.05 3.18
CA ASN A 95 -12.32 19.86 2.45
C ASN A 95 -12.53 19.84 0.92
N SER A 96 -13.78 19.98 0.46
CA SER A 96 -14.20 19.91 -0.96
C SER A 96 -14.15 18.53 -1.62
N GLN A 97 -13.59 17.51 -0.97
CA GLN A 97 -13.57 16.13 -1.44
C GLN A 97 -14.84 15.39 -1.03
N VAL A 98 -15.41 14.60 -1.95
CA VAL A 98 -16.65 13.82 -1.69
C VAL A 98 -16.29 12.59 -0.85
N VAL A 99 -16.97 12.45 0.28
CA VAL A 99 -16.84 11.29 1.17
C VAL A 99 -17.08 10.00 0.39
N TRP A 100 -16.24 9.03 0.60
CA TRP A 100 -16.08 7.74 -0.06
C TRP A 100 -15.56 7.82 -1.50
N LYS A 101 -16.05 8.68 -2.37
CA LYS A 101 -15.54 8.77 -3.74
C LYS A 101 -14.07 9.16 -3.80
N ASP A 102 -13.72 10.23 -3.08
CA ASP A 102 -12.37 10.82 -3.09
C ASP A 102 -11.52 10.34 -1.91
N LEU A 103 -12.10 9.60 -0.95
CA LEU A 103 -11.47 9.12 0.29
C LEU A 103 -10.65 10.22 0.99
N PRO A 104 -11.28 11.36 1.40
CA PRO A 104 -10.55 12.45 2.05
C PRO A 104 -9.76 11.93 3.25
N THR A 105 -8.53 12.39 3.41
CA THR A 105 -7.56 12.00 4.46
C THR A 105 -6.99 10.58 4.39
N PHE A 106 -7.47 9.68 3.51
CA PHE A 106 -6.98 8.31 3.40
C PHE A 106 -5.46 8.22 3.18
N GLY A 107 -4.94 9.03 2.25
CA GLY A 107 -3.50 9.12 1.99
C GLY A 107 -2.69 9.67 3.18
N TRP A 108 -3.28 10.53 4.04
CA TRP A 108 -2.62 11.03 5.26
C TRP A 108 -2.49 9.94 6.30
N VAL A 109 -3.56 9.16 6.54
CA VAL A 109 -3.50 8.00 7.45
C VAL A 109 -2.49 6.98 6.94
N ALA A 110 -2.47 6.69 5.64
CA ALA A 110 -1.47 5.80 5.05
C ALA A 110 -0.04 6.30 5.30
N ARG A 111 0.20 7.61 5.12
CA ARG A 111 1.51 8.23 5.36
C ARG A 111 1.96 8.09 6.82
N ASP A 112 1.08 8.32 7.77
CA ASP A 112 1.39 8.22 9.19
C ASP A 112 1.74 6.78 9.59
N LEU A 113 1.19 5.79 8.90
CA LEU A 113 1.48 4.38 9.11
C LEU A 113 2.73 3.89 8.38
N TRP A 114 3.27 4.67 7.44
CA TRP A 114 4.44 4.31 6.62
C TRP A 114 5.76 4.70 7.31
N ASN A 115 5.89 4.35 8.60
CA ASN A 115 7.04 4.68 9.46
C ASN A 115 7.84 3.43 9.83
N PHE A 116 8.02 2.49 8.92
CA PHE A 116 8.85 1.32 9.16
C PHE A 116 10.19 1.42 8.41
N ASP A 117 11.22 0.89 9.01
CA ASP A 117 12.53 0.72 8.44
C ASP A 117 12.82 -0.77 8.24
N ALA A 118 13.03 -1.19 6.99
CA ALA A 118 13.34 -2.59 6.66
C ALA A 118 14.66 -3.07 7.31
N PHE A 119 15.53 -2.14 7.71
CA PHE A 119 16.83 -2.40 8.33
C PHE A 119 16.80 -2.29 9.85
N ASP A 120 15.63 -2.05 10.47
CA ASP A 120 15.48 -2.08 11.93
C ASP A 120 15.63 -3.53 12.44
N THR A 121 16.77 -3.81 13.04
CA THR A 121 17.06 -5.12 13.64
C THR A 121 16.28 -5.40 14.91
N SER A 122 15.66 -4.37 15.53
CA SER A 122 14.82 -4.54 16.71
C SER A 122 13.37 -4.96 16.36
N ALA A 123 12.97 -4.82 15.09
CA ALA A 123 11.63 -5.18 14.64
C ALA A 123 11.39 -6.69 14.75
N SER A 124 10.32 -7.06 15.42
CA SER A 124 9.89 -8.46 15.57
C SER A 124 9.45 -9.08 14.23
N ALA A 125 9.41 -10.40 14.17
CA ALA A 125 8.90 -11.13 13.00
C ALA A 125 7.43 -10.76 12.70
N GLU A 126 6.62 -10.53 13.73
CA GLU A 126 5.22 -10.10 13.60
C GLU A 126 5.11 -8.69 12.99
N GLU A 127 5.97 -7.76 13.41
CA GLU A 127 6.04 -6.43 12.81
C GLU A 127 6.45 -6.49 11.34
N LYS A 128 7.48 -7.27 11.01
CA LYS A 128 7.92 -7.48 9.62
C LYS A 128 6.82 -8.09 8.74
N ALA A 129 6.07 -9.06 9.26
CA ALA A 129 4.90 -9.62 8.58
C ALA A 129 3.81 -8.56 8.37
N SER A 130 3.54 -7.75 9.38
CA SER A 130 2.58 -6.62 9.30
C SER A 130 3.00 -5.59 8.23
N TRP A 131 4.29 -5.27 8.09
CA TRP A 131 4.79 -4.40 7.02
C TRP A 131 4.64 -5.03 5.64
N THR A 132 4.89 -6.34 5.53
CA THR A 132 4.67 -7.09 4.29
C THR A 132 3.21 -7.03 3.86
N ASN A 133 2.28 -7.26 4.78
CA ASN A 133 0.84 -7.18 4.53
C ASN A 133 0.42 -5.76 4.11
N LEU A 134 0.93 -4.72 4.80
CA LEU A 134 0.64 -3.33 4.45
C LEU A 134 1.18 -2.95 3.06
N SER A 135 2.40 -3.39 2.72
CA SER A 135 3.00 -3.17 1.40
C SER A 135 2.18 -3.85 0.30
N ALA A 136 1.74 -5.10 0.52
CA ALA A 136 0.89 -5.82 -0.42
C ALA A 136 -0.46 -5.13 -0.62
N PHE A 137 -1.08 -4.64 0.46
CA PHE A 137 -2.34 -3.92 0.41
C PHE A 137 -2.23 -2.64 -0.43
N ALA A 138 -1.22 -1.81 -0.17
CA ALA A 138 -0.97 -0.60 -0.93
C ALA A 138 -0.65 -0.89 -2.41
N ALA A 139 0.11 -1.96 -2.69
CA ALA A 139 0.39 -2.41 -4.05
C ALA A 139 -0.88 -2.86 -4.78
N GLN A 140 -1.76 -3.63 -4.12
CA GLN A 140 -3.04 -4.07 -4.70
C GLN A 140 -3.98 -2.88 -4.96
N LEU A 141 -4.03 -1.87 -4.08
CA LEU A 141 -4.75 -0.62 -4.34
C LEU A 141 -4.17 0.11 -5.56
N THR A 142 -2.85 0.24 -5.65
CA THR A 142 -2.18 0.89 -6.78
C THR A 142 -2.48 0.19 -8.12
N ALA A 143 -2.61 -1.13 -8.11
CA ALA A 143 -3.03 -1.89 -9.30
C ALA A 143 -4.46 -1.56 -9.76
N ARG A 144 -5.32 -1.01 -8.89
CA ARG A 144 -6.70 -0.58 -9.16
C ARG A 144 -6.84 0.94 -9.36
N ALA A 145 -5.75 1.70 -9.22
CA ALA A 145 -5.76 3.15 -9.33
C ALA A 145 -6.00 3.62 -10.76
N ASP A 146 -6.69 4.73 -10.91
CA ASP A 146 -6.69 5.50 -12.15
C ASP A 146 -5.37 6.28 -12.27
N LEU A 147 -4.39 5.67 -12.92
CA LEU A 147 -3.06 6.24 -13.12
C LEU A 147 -3.03 7.47 -14.05
N THR A 148 -4.17 7.86 -14.62
CA THR A 148 -4.32 9.12 -15.38
C THR A 148 -4.70 10.29 -14.47
N ASN A 149 -5.22 9.99 -13.29
CA ASN A 149 -5.53 10.95 -12.22
C ASN A 149 -4.40 10.96 -11.17
N PRO A 150 -3.55 11.99 -11.12
CA PRO A 150 -2.44 12.04 -10.15
C PRO A 150 -2.90 12.14 -8.68
N GLN A 151 -4.18 12.35 -8.44
CA GLN A 151 -4.79 12.46 -7.11
C GLN A 151 -5.71 11.27 -6.79
N ASP A 152 -5.65 10.19 -7.57
CA ASP A 152 -6.43 8.99 -7.24
C ASP A 152 -6.01 8.47 -5.86
N PRO A 153 -6.96 8.30 -4.91
CA PRO A 153 -6.62 7.90 -3.55
C PRO A 153 -6.04 6.49 -3.43
N PHE A 154 -6.05 5.70 -4.51
CA PHE A 154 -5.41 4.39 -4.58
C PHE A 154 -4.00 4.44 -5.18
N ASP A 155 -3.51 5.59 -5.66
CA ASP A 155 -2.15 5.72 -6.20
C ASP A 155 -1.12 5.82 -5.07
N PHE A 156 -0.59 4.68 -4.65
CA PHE A 156 0.54 4.56 -3.73
C PHE A 156 1.87 4.25 -4.45
N SER A 157 1.99 4.55 -5.73
CA SER A 157 3.18 4.23 -6.54
C SER A 157 4.48 4.82 -5.99
N LEU A 158 4.42 5.94 -5.26
CA LEU A 158 5.57 6.51 -4.54
C LEU A 158 6.10 5.56 -3.46
N TYR A 159 5.23 4.87 -2.74
CA TYR A 159 5.64 3.88 -1.73
C TYR A 159 6.25 2.64 -2.38
N GLY A 160 5.75 2.26 -3.57
CA GLY A 160 6.38 1.22 -4.38
C GLY A 160 7.80 1.59 -4.81
N LEU A 161 7.99 2.85 -5.26
CA LEU A 161 9.32 3.38 -5.55
C LEU A 161 10.23 3.30 -4.31
N TRP A 162 9.76 3.70 -3.15
CA TRP A 162 10.56 3.67 -1.92
C TRP A 162 10.93 2.24 -1.49
N ALA A 163 10.02 1.29 -1.62
CA ALA A 163 10.30 -0.11 -1.31
C ALA A 163 11.39 -0.68 -2.24
N LEU A 164 11.27 -0.43 -3.55
CA LEU A 164 12.26 -0.87 -4.54
C LEU A 164 13.60 -0.15 -4.37
N ARG A 165 13.60 1.15 -4.07
CA ARG A 165 14.80 1.92 -3.75
C ARG A 165 15.51 1.37 -2.52
N SER A 166 14.78 1.14 -1.44
CA SER A 166 15.34 0.58 -0.20
C SER A 166 16.00 -0.78 -0.43
N ALA A 167 15.39 -1.63 -1.25
CA ALA A 167 15.93 -2.95 -1.54
C ALA A 167 17.18 -2.93 -2.45
N PHE A 168 17.26 -2.02 -3.42
CA PHE A 168 18.22 -2.17 -4.50
C PHE A 168 19.13 -0.95 -4.76
N GLU A 169 18.76 0.22 -4.24
CA GLU A 169 19.50 1.44 -4.55
C GLU A 169 20.34 1.98 -3.37
N GLU A 170 20.16 1.44 -2.17
CA GLU A 170 20.94 1.87 -1.02
C GLU A 170 22.18 0.99 -0.84
N GLU A 171 23.32 1.62 -0.53
CA GLU A 171 24.50 0.89 -0.09
C GLU A 171 24.21 0.20 1.24
N GLN A 172 24.54 -1.07 1.29
CA GLN A 172 24.27 -1.90 2.47
C GLN A 172 25.54 -2.02 3.31
N ALA A 173 25.41 -1.91 4.63
CA ALA A 173 26.47 -2.28 5.55
C ALA A 173 26.75 -3.80 5.46
N ALA A 174 27.94 -4.22 5.81
CA ALA A 174 28.36 -5.63 5.70
C ALA A 174 27.50 -6.59 6.57
N ASP A 175 26.85 -6.08 7.60
CA ASP A 175 26.00 -6.79 8.56
C ASP A 175 24.48 -6.64 8.26
N ALA A 176 24.11 -6.03 7.14
CA ALA A 176 22.74 -5.70 6.80
C ALA A 176 21.92 -6.84 6.17
N ALA A 177 22.40 -8.10 6.24
CA ALA A 177 21.78 -9.23 5.54
C ALA A 177 20.29 -9.43 5.88
N GLU A 178 19.89 -9.25 7.15
CA GLU A 178 18.50 -9.36 7.58
C GLU A 178 17.65 -8.21 7.03
N GLY A 179 18.14 -6.97 7.07
CA GLY A 179 17.50 -5.81 6.49
C GLY A 179 17.31 -5.95 4.99
N GLN A 180 18.32 -6.44 4.27
CA GLN A 180 18.24 -6.73 2.84
C GLN A 180 17.15 -7.77 2.54
N THR A 181 17.06 -8.82 3.35
CA THR A 181 15.99 -9.83 3.26
C THR A 181 14.61 -9.19 3.41
N THR A 182 14.42 -8.37 4.45
CA THR A 182 13.15 -7.67 4.70
C THR A 182 12.83 -6.71 3.54
N ALA A 183 13.78 -5.88 3.13
CA ALA A 183 13.58 -4.94 2.02
C ALA A 183 13.21 -5.66 0.71
N THR A 184 13.87 -6.80 0.41
CA THR A 184 13.55 -7.63 -0.77
C THR A 184 12.12 -8.19 -0.69
N ARG A 185 11.66 -8.67 0.47
CA ARG A 185 10.29 -9.14 0.67
C ARG A 185 9.27 -8.03 0.44
N LEU A 186 9.53 -6.82 0.93
CA LEU A 186 8.65 -5.67 0.70
C LEU A 186 8.60 -5.28 -0.79
N ALA A 187 9.76 -5.19 -1.45
CA ALA A 187 9.85 -4.89 -2.88
C ALA A 187 9.16 -5.97 -3.74
N TYR A 188 9.24 -7.24 -3.33
CA TYR A 188 8.54 -8.36 -3.96
C TYR A 188 7.02 -8.13 -3.98
N GLN A 189 6.41 -7.67 -2.88
CA GLN A 189 4.96 -7.42 -2.83
C GLN A 189 4.54 -6.41 -3.91
N TRP A 190 5.31 -5.34 -4.10
CA TRP A 190 5.05 -4.36 -5.14
C TRP A 190 5.17 -4.94 -6.55
N THR A 191 6.17 -5.80 -6.76
CA THR A 191 6.37 -6.47 -8.06
C THR A 191 5.26 -7.47 -8.37
N VAL A 192 4.78 -8.21 -7.37
CA VAL A 192 3.73 -9.23 -7.60
C VAL A 192 2.37 -8.61 -7.81
N HIS A 193 2.03 -7.57 -7.05
CA HIS A 193 0.67 -7.02 -7.02
C HIS A 193 0.48 -5.77 -7.88
N ALA A 194 1.53 -5.00 -8.16
CA ALA A 194 1.44 -3.72 -8.89
C ALA A 194 2.38 -3.60 -10.10
N LYS A 195 2.94 -4.71 -10.60
CA LYS A 195 3.91 -4.70 -11.72
C LYS A 195 3.44 -3.85 -12.89
N ASP A 196 2.25 -4.11 -13.40
CA ASP A 196 1.76 -3.46 -14.62
C ASP A 196 1.53 -1.96 -14.40
N ALA A 197 1.05 -1.58 -13.22
CA ALA A 197 0.87 -0.19 -12.83
C ALA A 197 2.23 0.55 -12.76
N LEU A 198 3.20 -0.01 -12.03
CA LEU A 198 4.53 0.59 -11.87
C LEU A 198 5.29 0.61 -13.20
N TYR A 199 5.21 -0.44 -14.02
CA TYR A 199 5.84 -0.47 -15.34
C TYR A 199 5.24 0.60 -16.28
N LYS A 200 3.91 0.71 -16.32
CA LYS A 200 3.22 1.75 -17.10
C LYS A 200 3.63 3.17 -16.67
N LEU A 201 3.83 3.41 -15.37
CA LEU A 201 4.34 4.68 -14.86
C LEU A 201 5.83 4.88 -15.21
N SER A 202 6.63 3.81 -15.21
CA SER A 202 8.05 3.84 -15.60
C SER A 202 8.23 4.20 -17.09
N THR A 203 7.43 3.63 -17.97
CA THR A 203 7.44 3.96 -19.42
C THR A 203 7.00 5.39 -19.70
N LYS A 204 6.25 6.02 -18.79
CA LYS A 204 5.82 7.42 -18.86
C LYS A 204 6.76 8.39 -18.15
N ASN A 205 7.85 7.91 -17.57
CA ASN A 205 8.78 8.69 -16.75
C ASN A 205 8.05 9.51 -15.68
N ARG A 206 7.26 8.82 -14.82
CA ARG A 206 6.49 9.47 -13.76
C ARG A 206 7.41 10.08 -12.71
N ASP A 207 7.48 11.42 -12.66
CA ASP A 207 8.22 12.18 -11.65
C ASP A 207 7.42 12.32 -10.35
N PHE A 208 8.15 12.44 -9.24
CA PHE A 208 7.61 12.83 -7.94
C PHE A 208 8.27 14.10 -7.43
N GLU A 209 7.50 14.92 -6.72
CA GLU A 209 7.97 16.22 -6.26
C GLU A 209 9.12 16.16 -5.25
N GLY A 210 9.98 17.15 -5.31
CA GLY A 210 11.05 17.37 -4.34
C GLY A 210 12.09 16.24 -4.30
N LYS A 211 12.34 15.73 -3.08
CA LYS A 211 13.35 14.67 -2.85
C LYS A 211 12.76 13.26 -2.90
N SER A 212 11.44 13.12 -3.03
CA SER A 212 10.74 11.83 -2.89
C SER A 212 11.14 10.84 -3.97
N GLY A 213 11.34 11.32 -5.22
CA GLY A 213 11.71 10.48 -6.35
C GLY A 213 13.21 10.32 -6.59
N LYS A 214 14.09 10.92 -5.75
CA LYS A 214 15.54 10.84 -5.93
C LYS A 214 16.06 9.39 -5.84
N PRO A 215 17.18 9.07 -6.52
CA PRO A 215 17.84 7.78 -6.40
C PRO A 215 18.40 7.56 -4.99
N GLY A 216 18.64 6.29 -4.65
CA GLY A 216 19.42 5.89 -3.48
C GLY A 216 20.93 6.08 -3.68
N SER A 217 21.68 5.78 -2.63
CA SER A 217 23.13 6.05 -2.52
C SER A 217 23.96 5.39 -3.63
N LYS A 218 23.62 4.16 -4.06
CA LYS A 218 24.32 3.45 -5.17
C LYS A 218 24.22 4.16 -6.52
N PHE A 219 23.21 5.00 -6.71
CA PHE A 219 22.91 5.71 -7.95
C PHE A 219 22.86 7.22 -7.74
N ALA A 220 23.63 7.74 -6.76
CA ALA A 220 23.66 9.16 -6.40
C ALA A 220 24.10 10.09 -7.56
N ASP A 221 24.77 9.55 -8.57
CA ASP A 221 25.17 10.24 -9.80
C ASP A 221 24.06 10.31 -10.85
N ARG A 222 22.92 9.61 -10.66
CA ARG A 222 21.79 9.64 -11.58
C ARG A 222 20.84 10.79 -11.28
N GLU A 223 20.26 11.35 -12.32
CA GLU A 223 19.30 12.47 -12.21
C GLU A 223 17.84 11.99 -12.14
N TRP A 224 17.61 10.79 -11.59
CA TRP A 224 16.25 10.25 -11.47
C TRP A 224 15.38 11.09 -10.53
N LYS A 225 14.14 11.36 -10.96
CA LYS A 225 13.15 12.12 -10.19
C LYS A 225 11.89 11.30 -9.87
N GLY A 226 11.87 10.04 -10.29
CA GLY A 226 10.71 9.18 -10.14
C GLY A 226 10.91 7.82 -10.77
N LEU A 227 9.85 7.28 -11.34
CA LEU A 227 9.84 6.02 -12.06
C LEU A 227 10.34 6.24 -13.49
N SER A 228 11.23 5.36 -13.98
CA SER A 228 11.73 5.37 -15.36
C SER A 228 12.05 3.95 -15.81
N GLU A 229 12.17 3.72 -17.12
CA GLU A 229 12.57 2.40 -17.65
C GLU A 229 13.99 2.01 -17.24
N GLU A 230 14.90 2.98 -17.17
CA GLU A 230 16.27 2.75 -16.69
C GLU A 230 16.26 2.25 -15.23
N ARG A 231 15.48 2.92 -14.38
CA ARG A 231 15.33 2.56 -12.96
C ARG A 231 14.63 1.20 -12.79
N TRP A 232 13.62 0.92 -13.61
CA TRP A 232 12.98 -0.38 -13.68
C TRP A 232 13.95 -1.51 -14.00
N GLN A 233 14.84 -1.29 -14.98
CA GLN A 233 15.86 -2.26 -15.32
C GLN A 233 16.84 -2.50 -14.16
N SER A 234 17.27 -1.43 -13.47
CA SER A 234 18.17 -1.57 -12.32
C SER A 234 17.55 -2.40 -11.18
N TRP A 235 16.26 -2.28 -10.94
CA TRP A 235 15.56 -3.11 -9.95
C TRP A 235 15.40 -4.56 -10.42
N THR A 236 15.16 -4.77 -11.70
CA THR A 236 15.13 -6.12 -12.30
C THR A 236 16.47 -6.84 -12.10
N ASP A 237 17.56 -6.13 -12.36
CA ASP A 237 18.93 -6.64 -12.16
C ASP A 237 19.23 -6.86 -10.66
N GLY A 238 18.73 -5.98 -9.79
CA GLY A 238 18.81 -6.09 -8.34
C GLY A 238 18.15 -7.38 -7.83
N PHE A 239 16.95 -7.67 -8.25
CA PHE A 239 16.26 -8.93 -7.94
C PHE A 239 17.05 -10.15 -8.48
N ALA A 240 17.56 -10.08 -9.71
CA ALA A 240 18.35 -11.17 -10.29
C ALA A 240 19.64 -11.43 -9.48
N ALA A 241 20.30 -10.37 -9.00
CA ALA A 241 21.49 -10.48 -8.14
C ALA A 241 21.15 -11.13 -6.78
N VAL A 242 20.07 -10.70 -6.12
CA VAL A 242 19.61 -11.29 -4.84
C VAL A 242 19.24 -12.75 -5.02
N SER A 243 18.64 -13.14 -6.13
CA SER A 243 18.28 -14.54 -6.40
C SER A 243 19.50 -15.48 -6.47
N GLN A 244 20.67 -14.94 -6.80
CA GLN A 244 21.93 -15.71 -6.92
C GLN A 244 22.77 -15.66 -5.64
N SER A 245 22.69 -14.57 -4.87
CA SER A 245 23.58 -14.31 -3.74
C SER A 245 22.95 -14.58 -2.36
N SER A 246 21.61 -14.60 -2.26
CA SER A 246 20.94 -14.80 -0.98
C SER A 246 21.15 -16.20 -0.42
N SER A 247 21.57 -16.29 0.84
CA SER A 247 21.63 -17.55 1.59
C SER A 247 20.25 -18.02 2.07
N ASP A 248 19.26 -17.13 2.14
CA ASP A 248 17.86 -17.46 2.41
C ASP A 248 17.20 -17.98 1.12
N LYS A 249 16.90 -19.29 1.12
CA LYS A 249 16.33 -19.96 -0.06
C LYS A 249 14.96 -19.41 -0.46
N GLU A 250 14.15 -18.99 0.51
CA GLU A 250 12.84 -18.39 0.23
C GLU A 250 13.01 -17.04 -0.44
N VAL A 251 13.86 -16.16 0.09
CA VAL A 251 14.16 -14.86 -0.52
C VAL A 251 14.78 -15.02 -1.90
N SER A 252 15.69 -15.98 -2.09
CA SER A 252 16.25 -16.30 -3.40
C SER A 252 15.14 -16.68 -4.40
N ALA A 253 14.17 -17.52 -4.01
CA ALA A 253 13.06 -17.93 -4.85
C ALA A 253 12.13 -16.76 -5.19
N LEU A 254 11.74 -15.93 -4.20
CA LEU A 254 10.93 -14.73 -4.41
C LEU A 254 11.63 -13.73 -5.35
N ALA A 255 12.91 -13.50 -5.16
CA ALA A 255 13.69 -12.59 -6.00
C ALA A 255 13.80 -13.10 -7.44
N LYS A 256 13.95 -14.41 -7.64
CA LYS A 256 13.93 -15.02 -8.98
C LYS A 256 12.59 -14.80 -9.68
N GLU A 257 11.49 -15.09 -8.99
CA GLU A 257 10.14 -14.89 -9.51
C GLU A 257 9.89 -13.41 -9.89
N ALA A 258 10.28 -12.48 -9.02
CA ALA A 258 10.15 -11.05 -9.27
C ALA A 258 10.94 -10.61 -10.52
N ALA A 259 12.21 -11.04 -10.63
CA ALA A 259 13.03 -10.73 -11.80
C ALA A 259 12.43 -11.28 -13.10
N GLU A 260 11.86 -12.48 -13.09
CA GLU A 260 11.18 -13.08 -14.24
C GLU A 260 9.90 -12.30 -14.60
N LYS A 261 9.07 -11.95 -13.61
CA LYS A 261 7.86 -11.13 -13.82
C LYS A 261 8.18 -9.76 -14.40
N MET A 262 9.22 -9.09 -13.91
CA MET A 262 9.60 -7.74 -14.38
C MET A 262 10.15 -7.74 -15.82
N LYS A 263 10.70 -8.86 -16.32
CA LYS A 263 11.15 -9.03 -17.71
C LYS A 263 9.99 -9.27 -18.68
N SER A 264 8.88 -9.84 -18.20
CA SER A 264 7.68 -10.02 -19.01
C SER A 264 6.94 -8.70 -19.14
N LYS A 265 6.94 -8.15 -20.38
CA LYS A 265 6.24 -6.90 -20.72
C LYS A 265 4.73 -7.12 -20.80
#